data_d312c1555dfb26c4d56f6e9e71e7bb4e
#
_entry.id   d312c1555dfb26c4d56f6e9e71e7bb4e
#
_cell.length_a   1.000
_cell.length_b   1.000
_cell.length_c   1.000
_cell.angle_alpha   90.00
_cell.angle_beta   90.00
_cell.angle_gamma   90.00
#
_symmetry.space_group_name_H-M   'P 1'
#
loop_
_entity.id
_entity.type
_entity.pdbx_description
1 polymer ?
#
loop_
_entity_poly.entity_id
_entity_poly.type
_entity_poly.pdbx_seq_one_letter_code
_entity_poly.pdbx_strand_id
1 'polypeptide(L)'
;MKKVFIAIAVIIGIAGFSVLYAADLHGIVTDKDGKPVVVKVVLKDAKGTQVGEPVSTGKDGFYAFKDIKPGTYLVVIKEKNEWKIFVGPGETRRDFSLK
;
A
#
# COMPACT_ATOMS: atom_id res chain seq x y z
N MET A 1 -10.87 2.04 36.80
CA MET A 1 -10.53 1.99 36.45
C MET A 1 -9.78 2.22 36.10
N LYS A 2 -9.42 2.31 36.22
CA LYS A 2 -8.86 2.41 36.00
C LYS A 2 -8.16 2.02 35.33
N LYS A 3 -7.66 1.73 35.41
CA LYS A 3 -6.92 1.21 34.79
C LYS A 3 -6.70 1.31 33.62
N VAL A 4 -7.10 1.39 33.33
CA VAL A 4 -7.23 1.45 32.06
C VAL A 4 -6.55 2.52 31.39
N PHE A 5 -6.57 3.43 31.89
CA PHE A 5 -6.08 4.45 31.29
C PHE A 5 -4.71 4.49 31.21
N ILE A 6 -4.12 3.94 31.78
CA ILE A 6 -2.76 3.82 31.83
C ILE A 6 -2.17 3.23 30.67
N ALA A 7 -2.70 2.16 30.26
CA ALA A 7 -2.26 1.47 29.11
C ALA A 7 -2.32 2.38 27.92
N ILE A 8 -3.22 3.26 27.95
CA ILE A 8 -3.39 4.17 26.86
C ILE A 8 -2.22 5.09 26.68
N ALA A 9 -1.68 5.58 27.75
CA ALA A 9 -0.56 6.46 27.63
C ALA A 9 0.63 5.77 26.98
N VAL A 10 0.83 4.54 27.31
CA VAL A 10 1.94 3.81 26.75
C VAL A 10 1.73 3.62 25.27
N ILE A 11 0.54 3.35 24.89
CA ILE A 11 0.22 3.14 23.52
C ILE A 11 0.52 4.34 22.67
N ILE A 12 0.30 5.49 23.20
CA ILE A 12 0.57 6.71 22.46
C ILE A 12 2.03 6.80 22.05
N GLY A 13 2.93 6.47 22.93
CA GLY A 13 4.33 6.51 22.60
C GLY A 13 4.67 5.53 21.50
N ILE A 14 4.06 4.37 21.52
CA ILE A 14 4.33 3.38 20.51
C ILE A 14 3.80 3.81 19.16
N ALA A 15 2.67 4.46 19.16
CA ALA A 15 2.11 4.94 17.91
C ALA A 15 3.05 5.92 17.24
N GLY A 16 3.76 6.70 18.02
CA GLY A 16 4.71 7.62 17.46
C GLY A 16 5.81 6.91 16.70
N PHE A 17 6.29 5.79 17.21
CA PHE A 17 7.30 5.04 16.50
C PHE A 17 6.78 4.46 15.21
N SER A 18 5.52 4.02 15.18
CA SER A 18 4.95 3.49 13.96
C SER A 18 4.96 4.52 12.85
N VAL A 19 4.69 5.76 13.18
CA VAL A 19 4.68 6.82 12.19
C VAL A 19 6.06 7.01 11.58
N LEU A 20 7.11 6.86 12.37
CA LEU A 20 8.46 7.05 11.88
C LEU A 20 8.84 6.05 10.79
N TYR A 21 8.17 4.91 10.75
CA TYR A 21 8.47 3.89 9.76
C TYR A 21 7.41 3.74 8.70
N ALA A 22 6.51 4.72 8.59
CA ALA A 22 5.48 4.66 7.57
C ALA A 22 6.08 4.70 6.18
N ALA A 23 5.47 3.99 5.27
CA ALA A 23 5.93 3.91 3.90
C ALA A 23 4.81 4.29 2.96
N ASP A 24 5.19 4.78 1.79
CA ASP A 24 4.25 5.11 0.73
C ASP A 24 4.63 4.32 -0.51
N LEU A 25 3.62 3.79 -1.20
CA LEU A 25 3.82 3.09 -2.45
C LEU A 25 3.02 3.81 -3.52
N HIS A 26 3.65 4.16 -4.63
CA HIS A 26 2.95 4.83 -5.71
C HIS A 26 3.54 4.44 -7.06
N GLY A 27 2.84 4.78 -8.11
CA GLY A 27 3.31 4.50 -9.45
C GLY A 27 2.21 4.68 -10.46
N ILE A 28 2.45 4.16 -11.65
CA ILE A 28 1.53 4.29 -12.77
C ILE A 28 1.22 2.91 -13.32
N VAL A 29 -0.05 2.68 -13.66
CA VAL A 29 -0.47 1.44 -14.30
C VAL A 29 -0.81 1.73 -15.74
N THR A 30 -0.21 0.95 -16.64
CA THR A 30 -0.44 1.09 -18.09
C THR A 30 -0.92 -0.23 -18.66
N ASP A 31 -1.49 -0.17 -19.86
CA ASP A 31 -1.86 -1.38 -20.58
C ASP A 31 -0.65 -1.90 -21.36
N LYS A 32 -0.86 -2.95 -22.15
CA LYS A 32 0.24 -3.55 -22.90
C LYS A 32 0.85 -2.60 -23.94
N ASP A 33 0.11 -1.58 -24.32
CA ASP A 33 0.58 -0.60 -25.28
C ASP A 33 1.22 0.63 -24.62
N GLY A 34 1.35 0.60 -23.31
CA GLY A 34 1.96 1.69 -22.58
C GLY A 34 1.04 2.85 -22.26
N LYS A 35 -0.26 2.67 -22.46
CA LYS A 35 -1.22 3.74 -22.19
C LYS A 35 -1.75 3.62 -20.76
N PRO A 36 -1.92 4.76 -20.07
CA PRO A 36 -2.48 4.73 -18.71
C PRO A 36 -3.88 4.14 -18.71
N VAL A 37 -4.21 3.41 -17.66
CA VAL A 37 -5.54 2.81 -17.53
C VAL A 37 -6.13 3.13 -16.18
N VAL A 38 -7.46 3.17 -16.13
CA VAL A 38 -8.21 3.36 -14.90
C VAL A 38 -8.64 1.99 -14.42
N VAL A 39 -8.03 1.52 -13.35
CA VAL A 39 -8.29 0.20 -12.78
C VAL A 39 -8.21 0.28 -11.27
N LYS A 40 -8.70 -0.76 -10.60
CA LYS A 40 -8.54 -0.86 -9.16
C LYS A 40 -7.30 -1.65 -8.83
N VAL A 41 -6.55 -1.14 -7.88
CA VAL A 41 -5.33 -1.76 -7.41
C VAL A 41 -5.57 -2.22 -5.98
N VAL A 42 -5.32 -3.50 -5.72
CA VAL A 42 -5.50 -4.09 -4.40
C VAL A 42 -4.13 -4.43 -3.86
N LEU A 43 -3.90 -4.08 -2.61
CA LEU A 43 -2.64 -4.39 -1.94
C LEU A 43 -2.92 -5.48 -0.91
N LYS A 44 -2.11 -6.54 -0.93
CA LYS A 44 -2.22 -7.63 0.05
C LYS A 44 -0.87 -7.81 0.73
N ASP A 45 -0.91 -8.22 1.99
CA ASP A 45 0.34 -8.51 2.68
C ASP A 45 0.82 -9.93 2.33
N ALA A 46 1.92 -10.34 2.95
CA ALA A 46 2.52 -11.64 2.64
C ALA A 46 1.62 -12.81 2.99
N LYS A 47 0.63 -12.58 3.83
CA LYS A 47 -0.32 -13.63 4.21
C LYS A 47 -1.54 -13.65 3.30
N GLY A 48 -1.63 -12.72 2.36
CA GLY A 48 -2.76 -12.64 1.47
C GLY A 48 -3.91 -11.80 2.01
N THR A 49 -3.70 -11.11 3.12
CA THR A 49 -4.72 -10.25 3.70
C THR A 49 -4.69 -8.88 3.03
N GLN A 50 -5.85 -8.38 2.65
CA GLN A 50 -5.92 -7.07 2.01
C GLN A 50 -5.51 -5.97 2.98
N VAL A 51 -4.69 -5.05 2.50
CA VAL A 51 -4.21 -3.92 3.27
C VAL A 51 -4.90 -2.67 2.76
N GLY A 52 -5.72 -2.06 3.61
CA GLY A 52 -6.46 -0.86 3.24
C GLY A 52 -7.54 -1.12 2.21
N GLU A 53 -8.04 -0.04 1.65
CA GLU A 53 -9.08 -0.12 0.62
C GLU A 53 -8.45 -0.23 -0.76
N PRO A 54 -9.15 -0.84 -1.71
CA PRO A 54 -8.66 -0.81 -3.09
C PRO A 54 -8.57 0.64 -3.57
N VAL A 55 -7.55 0.92 -4.35
CA VAL A 55 -7.31 2.27 -4.86
C VAL A 55 -7.56 2.27 -6.37
N SER A 56 -8.40 3.20 -6.83
CA SER A 56 -8.61 3.35 -8.26
C SER A 56 -7.55 4.27 -8.84
N THR A 57 -6.97 3.90 -9.97
CA THR A 57 -6.02 4.78 -10.63
C THR A 57 -6.79 5.95 -11.24
N GLY A 58 -6.10 7.06 -11.43
CA GLY A 58 -6.68 8.21 -12.10
C GLY A 58 -6.57 8.09 -13.61
N LYS A 59 -6.94 9.16 -14.31
CA LYS A 59 -6.86 9.18 -15.77
C LYS A 59 -5.47 8.92 -16.30
N ASP A 60 -4.46 9.32 -15.52
CA ASP A 60 -3.07 9.12 -15.89
C ASP A 60 -2.54 7.78 -15.39
N GLY A 61 -3.40 6.93 -14.86
CA GLY A 61 -3.00 5.63 -14.35
C GLY A 61 -2.32 5.66 -12.99
N PHE A 62 -2.27 6.80 -12.35
CA PHE A 62 -1.56 6.94 -11.09
C PHE A 62 -2.30 6.28 -9.93
N TYR A 63 -1.57 5.58 -9.09
CA TYR A 63 -2.10 5.00 -7.85
C TYR A 63 -1.17 5.36 -6.69
N ALA A 64 -1.71 5.34 -5.48
CA ALA A 64 -0.89 5.58 -4.29
C ALA A 64 -1.51 4.90 -3.07
N PHE A 65 -0.66 4.28 -2.28
CA PHE A 65 -1.02 3.75 -0.96
C PHE A 65 -0.12 4.46 0.03
N LYS A 66 -0.72 5.13 0.99
CA LYS A 66 0.03 5.92 1.96
C LYS A 66 -0.02 5.33 3.34
N ASP A 67 1.03 5.57 4.10
CA ASP A 67 1.11 5.20 5.52
C ASP A 67 0.93 3.70 5.74
N ILE A 68 1.59 2.90 4.90
CA ILE A 68 1.59 1.45 5.09
C ILE A 68 2.90 1.04 5.75
N LYS A 69 2.95 -0.15 6.29
CA LYS A 69 4.16 -0.66 6.92
C LYS A 69 5.14 -1.12 5.87
N PRO A 70 6.44 -0.87 6.04
CA PRO A 70 7.43 -1.45 5.13
C PRO A 70 7.35 -2.97 5.17
N GLY A 71 7.57 -3.60 4.05
CA GLY A 71 7.58 -5.04 3.98
C GLY A 71 7.26 -5.56 2.60
N THR A 72 7.00 -6.86 2.54
CA THR A 72 6.66 -7.53 1.29
C THR A 72 5.17 -7.51 1.08
N TYR A 73 4.76 -7.15 -0.13
CA TYR A 73 3.35 -7.05 -0.49
C TYR A 73 3.09 -7.69 -1.83
N LEU A 74 1.83 -8.02 -2.04
CA LEU A 74 1.35 -8.51 -3.32
C LEU A 74 0.40 -7.47 -3.88
N VAL A 75 0.70 -6.98 -5.08
CA VAL A 75 -0.16 -6.01 -5.76
C VAL A 75 -1.01 -6.78 -6.75
N VAL A 76 -2.32 -6.63 -6.66
CA VAL A 76 -3.26 -7.36 -7.51
C VAL A 76 -4.07 -6.35 -8.32
N ILE A 77 -4.06 -6.51 -9.64
CA ILE A 77 -4.80 -5.62 -10.53
C ILE A 77 -5.67 -6.50 -11.43
N LYS A 78 -6.95 -6.20 -11.49
CA LYS A 78 -7.92 -6.97 -12.29
C LYS A 78 -7.91 -8.45 -11.95
N GLU A 79 -7.67 -8.76 -10.67
CA GLU A 79 -7.76 -10.12 -10.15
C GLU A 79 -6.76 -11.13 -10.70
N LYS A 80 -6.22 -10.90 -11.88
CA LYS A 80 -5.32 -11.86 -12.51
C LYS A 80 -3.87 -11.40 -12.55
N ASN A 81 -3.64 -10.11 -12.49
CA ASN A 81 -2.29 -9.60 -12.58
C ASN A 81 -1.75 -9.36 -11.18
N GLU A 82 -0.74 -10.12 -10.81
CA GLU A 82 -0.17 -10.05 -9.46
C GLU A 82 1.32 -9.82 -9.53
N TRP A 83 1.81 -8.96 -8.64
CA TRP A 83 3.24 -8.71 -8.52
C TRP A 83 3.62 -8.74 -7.06
N LYS A 84 4.70 -9.46 -6.76
CA LYS A 84 5.26 -9.47 -5.42
C LYS A 84 6.31 -8.38 -5.38
N ILE A 85 6.16 -7.45 -4.44
CA ILE A 85 7.07 -6.31 -4.35
C ILE A 85 7.52 -6.11 -2.92
N PHE A 86 8.60 -5.37 -2.76
CA PHE A 86 9.07 -4.95 -1.44
C PHE A 86 8.91 -3.45 -1.34
N VAL A 87 8.32 -3.00 -0.24
CA VAL A 87 8.14 -1.58 0.05
C VAL A 87 9.02 -1.23 1.23
N GLY A 88 10.00 -0.37 0.98
CA GLY A 88 10.89 0.09 2.04
C GLY A 88 10.32 1.28 2.78
N PRO A 89 11.02 1.74 3.82
CA PRO A 89 10.61 2.95 4.52
C PRO A 89 10.67 4.15 3.56
N GLY A 90 9.79 5.11 3.76
CA GLY A 90 9.72 6.27 2.89
C GLY A 90 8.92 5.97 1.65
N GLU A 91 9.35 6.48 0.52
CA GLU A 91 8.61 6.32 -0.72
C GLU A 91 9.19 5.22 -1.59
N THR A 92 8.31 4.38 -2.13
CA THR A 92 8.69 3.35 -3.09
C THR A 92 7.83 3.56 -4.33
N ARG A 93 8.47 3.64 -5.48
CA ARG A 93 7.73 3.77 -6.74
C ARG A 93 7.79 2.47 -7.52
N ARG A 94 6.62 1.99 -7.92
CA ARG A 94 6.54 0.79 -8.78
C ARG A 94 5.48 1.04 -9.83
N ASP A 95 5.87 0.90 -11.08
CA ASP A 95 4.95 1.02 -12.20
C ASP A 95 4.62 -0.39 -12.69
N PHE A 96 3.39 -0.58 -13.16
CA PHE A 96 2.93 -1.89 -13.61
C PHE A 96 2.38 -1.77 -15.03
N SER A 97 2.69 -2.77 -15.83
CA SER A 97 2.17 -2.85 -17.19
C SER A 97 1.30 -4.10 -17.29
N LEU A 98 0.05 -3.93 -17.64
CA LEU A 98 -0.87 -5.05 -17.78
C LEU A 98 -0.64 -5.76 -19.10
N LYS A 99 -0.91 -7.05 -19.10
CA LYS A 99 -0.73 -7.86 -20.32
C LYS A 99 -2.02 -8.09 -21.04
#